data_6183eef42ead1470b60d52576af65a4f
#
_entry.id   6183eef42ead1470b60d52576af65a4f
#
_cell.length_a   1.000
_cell.length_b   1.000
_cell.length_c   1.000
_cell.angle_alpha   90.00
_cell.angle_beta   90.00
_cell.angle_gamma   90.00
#
_symmetry.space_group_name_H-M   'P 1'
#
loop_
_entity.id
_entity.type
_entity.pdbx_description
1 polymer ?
#
loop_
_entity_poly.entity_id
_entity_poly.type
_entity_poly.pdbx_seq_one_letter_code
_entity_poly.pdbx_strand_id
1 'polypeptide(L)'
;MKILKNIGSLIETPSYYGHLTGKENLEIIQTILKVPKSNIDKVLKIVRLESQAEKKVRAYSLGMKQRLGIASAMLAFPKLLILDEPTNGLDPSGIQEIRDLIRSLPKKYGMTVIVSSHLLSEIDQMADDIGIIAKGRMMFQGSLEALHTMGEGKSLEEIFLELTKGEESL
;
A
#
# COMPACT_ATOMS: atom_id res chain seq x y z
N MET A 1 -12.72 -0.57 -20.52
CA MET A 1 -12.74 -1.27 -19.22
C MET A 1 -11.71 -2.42 -19.04
N LYS A 2 -10.85 -2.72 -20.00
CA LYS A 2 -9.83 -3.79 -19.83
C LYS A 2 -8.69 -3.40 -18.86
N ILE A 3 -8.35 -2.11 -18.75
CA ILE A 3 -7.25 -1.60 -17.92
C ILE A 3 -7.55 -1.77 -16.43
N LEU A 4 -8.75 -1.41 -15.97
CA LEU A 4 -9.14 -1.45 -14.56
C LEU A 4 -9.09 -2.85 -13.94
N LYS A 5 -9.17 -3.92 -14.75
CA LYS A 5 -9.00 -5.29 -14.26
C LYS A 5 -7.59 -5.63 -13.80
N ASN A 6 -6.60 -4.83 -14.22
CA ASN A 6 -5.20 -5.00 -13.85
C ASN A 6 -4.77 -4.03 -12.74
N ILE A 7 -5.70 -3.29 -12.15
CA ILE A 7 -5.42 -2.33 -11.07
C ILE A 7 -6.18 -2.78 -9.83
N GLY A 8 -5.48 -2.89 -8.71
CA GLY A 8 -6.05 -3.00 -7.39
C GLY A 8 -5.80 -1.71 -6.62
N SER A 9 -6.71 -1.31 -5.75
CA SER A 9 -6.52 -0.11 -4.95
C SER A 9 -7.06 -0.27 -3.54
N LEU A 10 -6.36 0.34 -2.59
CA LEU A 10 -6.79 0.57 -1.23
C LEU A 10 -6.64 2.06 -0.97
N ILE A 11 -7.75 2.74 -0.71
CA ILE A 11 -7.80 4.19 -0.47
C ILE A 11 -8.14 4.40 1.00
N GLU A 12 -7.18 4.98 1.74
CA GLU A 12 -7.27 5.26 3.18
C GLU A 12 -7.75 4.06 4.01
N THR A 13 -9.04 4.08 4.39
CA THR A 13 -9.63 3.08 5.29
C THR A 13 -10.33 1.98 4.51
N PRO A 14 -9.94 0.70 4.71
CA PRO A 14 -10.60 -0.40 4.03
C PRO A 14 -12.07 -0.54 4.45
N SER A 15 -12.95 -0.64 3.45
CA SER A 15 -14.36 -0.94 3.68
C SER A 15 -14.55 -2.44 3.87
N TYR A 16 -15.21 -2.83 4.97
CA TYR A 16 -15.50 -4.23 5.28
C TYR A 16 -16.80 -4.37 6.07
N TYR A 17 -17.39 -5.56 6.00
CA TYR A 17 -18.54 -5.94 6.80
C TYR A 17 -18.04 -6.53 8.14
N GLY A 18 -18.11 -5.75 9.22
CA GLY A 18 -17.56 -6.14 10.51
C GLY A 18 -18.20 -7.37 11.16
N HIS A 19 -19.44 -7.71 10.78
CA HIS A 19 -20.18 -8.88 11.25
C HIS A 19 -19.82 -10.17 10.50
N LEU A 20 -19.14 -10.07 9.37
CA LEU A 20 -18.60 -11.18 8.59
C LEU A 20 -17.16 -11.48 8.98
N THR A 21 -16.71 -12.68 8.64
CA THR A 21 -15.30 -13.10 8.78
C THR A 21 -14.42 -12.44 7.73
N GLY A 22 -13.09 -12.52 7.91
CA GLY A 22 -12.14 -12.06 6.90
C GLY A 22 -12.31 -12.77 5.57
N LYS A 23 -12.53 -14.08 5.61
CA LYS A 23 -12.76 -14.90 4.43
C LYS A 23 -14.06 -14.54 3.72
N GLU A 24 -15.18 -14.40 4.44
CA GLU A 24 -16.48 -14.00 3.88
C GLU A 24 -16.40 -12.61 3.22
N ASN A 25 -15.67 -11.66 3.79
CA ASN A 25 -15.42 -10.36 3.15
C ASN A 25 -14.72 -10.52 1.80
N LEU A 26 -13.69 -11.38 1.71
CA LEU A 26 -12.99 -11.66 0.46
C LEU A 26 -13.87 -12.43 -0.55
N GLU A 27 -14.78 -13.30 -0.10
CA GLU A 27 -15.74 -14.01 -0.97
C GLU A 27 -16.70 -13.08 -1.68
N ILE A 28 -17.14 -12.00 -1.01
CA ILE A 28 -17.97 -10.96 -1.65
C ILE A 28 -17.20 -10.32 -2.82
N ILE A 29 -15.96 -9.90 -2.57
CA ILE A 29 -15.13 -9.25 -3.59
C ILE A 29 -14.80 -10.25 -4.71
N GLN A 30 -14.48 -11.50 -4.36
CA GLN A 30 -14.23 -12.57 -5.31
C GLN A 30 -15.42 -12.77 -6.28
N THR A 31 -16.64 -12.74 -5.75
CA THR A 31 -17.85 -12.87 -6.56
C THR A 31 -18.03 -11.70 -7.52
N ILE A 32 -17.77 -10.46 -7.06
CA ILE A 32 -17.85 -9.25 -7.88
C ILE A 32 -16.79 -9.27 -9.00
N LEU A 33 -15.55 -9.60 -8.66
CA LEU A 33 -14.44 -9.62 -9.61
C LEU A 33 -14.45 -10.86 -10.51
N LYS A 34 -15.21 -11.90 -10.17
CA LYS A 34 -15.29 -13.20 -10.88
C LYS A 34 -13.93 -13.87 -11.01
N VAL A 35 -13.11 -13.79 -9.97
CA VAL A 35 -11.80 -14.43 -9.92
C VAL A 35 -11.90 -15.82 -9.29
N PRO A 36 -10.90 -16.73 -9.45
CA PRO A 36 -10.91 -18.06 -8.83
C PRO A 36 -11.03 -17.99 -7.31
N LYS A 37 -11.86 -18.84 -6.70
CA LYS A 37 -11.98 -18.95 -5.23
C LYS A 37 -10.64 -19.23 -4.54
N SER A 38 -9.75 -19.98 -5.19
CA SER A 38 -8.42 -20.28 -4.68
C SER A 38 -7.54 -19.04 -4.47
N ASN A 39 -7.90 -17.90 -5.04
CA ASN A 39 -7.20 -16.65 -4.79
C ASN A 39 -7.39 -16.16 -3.36
N ILE A 40 -8.52 -16.47 -2.71
CA ILE A 40 -8.80 -16.10 -1.32
C ILE A 40 -7.72 -16.67 -0.40
N ASP A 41 -7.49 -17.97 -0.48
CA ASP A 41 -6.47 -18.62 0.37
C ASP A 41 -5.06 -18.10 0.07
N LYS A 42 -4.76 -17.82 -1.20
CA LYS A 42 -3.48 -17.24 -1.62
C LYS A 42 -3.26 -15.86 -1.01
N VAL A 43 -4.23 -14.94 -1.13
CA VAL A 43 -4.05 -13.58 -0.58
C VAL A 43 -4.04 -13.59 0.94
N LEU A 44 -4.85 -14.41 1.61
CA LEU A 44 -4.80 -14.58 3.05
C LEU A 44 -3.40 -15.00 3.51
N LYS A 45 -2.79 -15.95 2.80
CA LYS A 45 -1.40 -16.38 3.05
C LYS A 45 -0.39 -15.25 2.86
N ILE A 46 -0.51 -14.49 1.77
CA ILE A 46 0.38 -13.38 1.48
C ILE A 46 0.34 -12.33 2.60
N VAL A 47 -0.86 -11.98 3.08
CA VAL A 47 -1.03 -10.98 4.13
C VAL A 47 -0.96 -11.57 5.56
N ARG A 48 -0.65 -12.86 5.71
CA ARG A 48 -0.51 -13.56 7.00
C ARG A 48 -1.78 -13.49 7.87
N LEU A 49 -2.94 -13.72 7.25
CA LEU A 49 -4.24 -13.76 7.93
C LEU A 49 -4.92 -15.13 7.89
N GLU A 50 -4.22 -16.21 7.46
CA GLU A 50 -4.83 -17.54 7.34
C GLU A 50 -5.44 -18.03 8.65
N SER A 51 -4.68 -17.92 9.75
CA SER A 51 -5.12 -18.36 11.08
C SER A 51 -6.27 -17.52 11.68
N GLN A 52 -6.54 -16.36 11.09
CA GLN A 52 -7.57 -15.42 11.52
C GLN A 52 -8.71 -15.31 10.50
N ALA A 53 -8.67 -16.08 9.41
CA ALA A 53 -9.62 -15.97 8.30
C ALA A 53 -11.09 -16.14 8.72
N GLU A 54 -11.36 -17.04 9.66
CA GLU A 54 -12.71 -17.35 10.17
C GLU A 54 -13.15 -16.43 11.36
N LYS A 55 -12.28 -15.52 11.81
CA LYS A 55 -12.62 -14.55 12.85
C LYS A 55 -13.38 -13.36 12.24
N LYS A 56 -14.41 -12.88 12.95
CA LYS A 56 -15.18 -11.71 12.50
C LYS A 56 -14.32 -10.45 12.46
N VAL A 57 -14.44 -9.66 11.38
CA VAL A 57 -13.59 -8.49 11.13
C VAL A 57 -13.76 -7.40 12.22
N ARG A 58 -14.91 -7.31 12.87
CA ARG A 58 -15.08 -6.40 14.04
C ARG A 58 -14.09 -6.67 15.17
N ALA A 59 -13.57 -7.90 15.27
CA ALA A 59 -12.60 -8.30 16.29
C ALA A 59 -11.14 -8.28 15.79
N TYR A 60 -10.90 -7.77 14.58
CA TYR A 60 -9.55 -7.56 14.04
C TYR A 60 -8.91 -6.32 14.67
N SER A 61 -7.59 -6.38 14.87
CA SER A 61 -6.79 -5.18 15.16
C SER A 61 -6.74 -4.27 13.92
N LEU A 62 -6.30 -3.02 14.08
CA LEU A 62 -6.16 -2.10 12.96
C LEU A 62 -5.22 -2.66 11.88
N GLY A 63 -4.05 -3.20 12.29
CA GLY A 63 -3.12 -3.84 11.36
C GLY A 63 -3.69 -5.06 10.63
N MET A 64 -4.54 -5.87 11.29
CA MET A 64 -5.25 -6.98 10.63
C MET A 64 -6.27 -6.45 9.61
N LYS A 65 -6.99 -5.38 9.92
CA LYS A 65 -7.93 -4.73 9.01
C LYS A 65 -7.21 -4.15 7.79
N GLN A 66 -6.07 -3.51 8.00
CA GLN A 66 -5.23 -2.98 6.92
C GLN A 66 -4.74 -4.09 6.00
N ARG A 67 -4.24 -5.20 6.57
CA ARG A 67 -3.84 -6.38 5.80
C ARG A 67 -4.99 -7.00 5.03
N LEU A 68 -6.19 -7.05 5.59
CA LEU A 68 -7.38 -7.51 4.87
C LEU A 68 -7.75 -6.57 3.70
N GLY A 69 -7.59 -5.25 3.88
CA GLY A 69 -7.76 -4.26 2.81
C GLY A 69 -6.79 -4.48 1.66
N ILE A 70 -5.51 -4.70 1.96
CA ILE A 70 -4.48 -5.03 0.95
C ILE A 70 -4.84 -6.36 0.26
N ALA A 71 -5.26 -7.40 1.01
CA ALA A 71 -5.70 -8.68 0.44
C ALA A 71 -6.88 -8.50 -0.53
N SER A 72 -7.83 -7.64 -0.19
CA SER A 72 -8.96 -7.28 -1.04
C SER A 72 -8.51 -6.62 -2.34
N ALA A 73 -7.62 -5.64 -2.25
CA ALA A 73 -7.08 -4.91 -3.40
C ALA A 73 -6.29 -5.83 -4.34
N MET A 74 -5.58 -6.83 -3.80
CA MET A 74 -4.76 -7.74 -4.59
C MET A 74 -5.44 -9.07 -4.97
N LEU A 75 -6.72 -9.26 -4.68
CA LEU A 75 -7.45 -10.52 -4.87
C LEU A 75 -7.47 -11.02 -6.33
N ALA A 76 -7.41 -10.11 -7.30
CA ALA A 76 -7.29 -10.42 -8.72
C ALA A 76 -5.84 -10.60 -9.20
N PHE A 77 -4.85 -10.50 -8.34
CA PHE A 77 -3.42 -10.43 -8.68
C PHE A 77 -3.16 -9.37 -9.76
N PRO A 78 -3.47 -8.09 -9.48
CA PRO A 78 -3.34 -7.01 -10.45
C PRO A 78 -1.86 -6.76 -10.81
N LYS A 79 -1.61 -6.16 -11.97
CA LYS A 79 -0.26 -5.71 -12.35
C LYS A 79 0.16 -4.45 -11.60
N LEU A 80 -0.81 -3.60 -11.26
CA LEU A 80 -0.62 -2.35 -10.52
C LEU A 80 -1.47 -2.38 -9.25
N LEU A 81 -0.82 -2.16 -8.12
CA LEU A 81 -1.47 -2.01 -6.82
C LEU A 81 -1.23 -0.58 -6.30
N ILE A 82 -2.29 0.13 -5.98
CA ILE A 82 -2.24 1.49 -5.46
C ILE A 82 -2.69 1.45 -3.99
N LEU A 83 -1.82 1.90 -3.11
CA LEU A 83 -2.05 1.91 -1.66
C LEU A 83 -1.92 3.34 -1.16
N ASP A 84 -3.03 3.89 -0.69
CA ASP A 84 -3.09 5.24 -0.14
C ASP A 84 -2.97 5.16 1.39
N GLU A 85 -1.89 5.74 1.94
CA GLU A 85 -1.58 5.78 3.38
C GLU A 85 -1.68 4.41 4.09
N PRO A 86 -1.05 3.33 3.57
CA PRO A 86 -1.29 1.96 4.04
C PRO A 86 -0.81 1.70 5.47
N THR A 87 0.00 2.57 6.04
CA THR A 87 0.57 2.46 7.40
C THR A 87 -0.09 3.39 8.41
N ASN A 88 -1.03 4.24 7.95
CA ASN A 88 -1.65 5.25 8.80
C ASN A 88 -2.33 4.67 10.03
N GLY A 89 -2.00 5.22 11.21
CA GLY A 89 -2.57 4.83 12.51
C GLY A 89 -2.08 3.50 13.07
N LEU A 90 -1.12 2.83 12.42
CA LEU A 90 -0.52 1.60 12.93
C LEU A 90 0.54 1.90 14.00
N ASP A 91 0.73 0.94 14.89
CA ASP A 91 1.87 0.92 15.80
C ASP A 91 3.19 0.58 15.04
N PRO A 92 4.38 0.83 15.62
CA PRO A 92 5.65 0.58 14.94
C PRO A 92 5.82 -0.85 14.40
N SER A 93 5.28 -1.85 15.09
CA SER A 93 5.32 -3.25 14.64
C SER A 93 4.44 -3.46 13.40
N GLY A 94 3.23 -2.89 13.42
CA GLY A 94 2.30 -2.96 12.28
C GLY A 94 2.85 -2.24 11.04
N ILE A 95 3.49 -1.09 11.23
CA ILE A 95 4.18 -0.35 10.15
C ILE A 95 5.25 -1.24 9.51
N GLN A 96 6.12 -1.85 10.33
CA GLN A 96 7.18 -2.73 9.84
C GLN A 96 6.59 -3.91 9.03
N GLU A 97 5.53 -4.56 9.55
CA GLU A 97 4.89 -5.69 8.88
C GLU A 97 4.28 -5.31 7.52
N ILE A 98 3.61 -4.14 7.43
CA ILE A 98 3.03 -3.65 6.16
C ILE A 98 4.13 -3.27 5.18
N ARG A 99 5.19 -2.62 5.62
CA ARG A 99 6.34 -2.27 4.80
C ARG A 99 7.01 -3.50 4.21
N ASP A 100 7.27 -4.53 5.01
CA ASP A 100 7.88 -5.78 4.56
C ASP A 100 6.97 -6.50 3.55
N LEU A 101 5.65 -6.48 3.78
CA LEU A 101 4.66 -6.99 2.85
C LEU A 101 4.79 -6.26 1.50
N ILE A 102 4.68 -4.92 1.50
CA ILE A 102 4.73 -4.08 0.29
C ILE A 102 6.01 -4.36 -0.50
N ARG A 103 7.18 -4.33 0.13
CA ARG A 103 8.49 -4.62 -0.50
C ARG A 103 8.57 -6.02 -1.10
N SER A 104 7.81 -6.97 -0.59
CA SER A 104 7.80 -8.34 -1.09
C SER A 104 6.98 -8.52 -2.37
N LEU A 105 5.96 -7.67 -2.61
CA LEU A 105 4.99 -7.85 -3.69
C LEU A 105 5.61 -7.76 -5.09
N PRO A 106 6.47 -6.77 -5.42
CA PRO A 106 7.11 -6.71 -6.73
C PRO A 106 7.97 -7.95 -7.00
N LYS A 107 8.80 -8.32 -6.04
CA LYS A 107 9.77 -9.42 -6.21
C LYS A 107 9.12 -10.81 -6.30
N LYS A 108 8.07 -11.04 -5.52
CA LYS A 108 7.44 -12.38 -5.42
C LYS A 108 6.27 -12.57 -6.37
N TYR A 109 5.56 -11.50 -6.72
CA TYR A 109 4.31 -11.58 -7.49
C TYR A 109 4.31 -10.75 -8.76
N GLY A 110 5.41 -10.02 -9.06
CA GLY A 110 5.54 -9.22 -10.27
C GLY A 110 4.58 -8.03 -10.34
N MET A 111 4.14 -7.53 -9.17
CA MET A 111 3.26 -6.36 -9.09
C MET A 111 4.08 -5.08 -9.07
N THR A 112 3.64 -4.04 -9.77
CA THR A 112 4.08 -2.67 -9.50
C THR A 112 3.23 -2.12 -8.37
N VAL A 113 3.86 -1.54 -7.34
CA VAL A 113 3.14 -0.96 -6.20
C VAL A 113 3.39 0.54 -6.16
N ILE A 114 2.31 1.32 -6.14
CA ILE A 114 2.35 2.76 -5.86
C ILE A 114 1.84 2.95 -4.44
N VAL A 115 2.62 3.66 -3.63
CA VAL A 115 2.29 3.98 -2.24
C VAL A 115 2.29 5.49 -2.08
N SER A 116 1.23 6.05 -1.50
CA SER A 116 1.27 7.40 -0.93
C SER A 116 1.57 7.30 0.57
N SER A 117 2.37 8.21 1.09
CA SER A 117 2.58 8.39 2.53
C SER A 117 3.01 9.82 2.81
N HIS A 118 2.62 10.33 3.97
CA HIS A 118 3.11 11.58 4.54
C HIS A 118 4.31 11.35 5.47
N LEU A 119 4.67 10.11 5.75
CA LEU A 119 5.81 9.72 6.57
C LEU A 119 7.01 9.42 5.67
N LEU A 120 7.81 10.45 5.40
CA LEU A 120 8.94 10.36 4.48
C LEU A 120 9.97 9.29 4.89
N SER A 121 10.19 9.11 6.20
CA SER A 121 11.06 8.07 6.73
C SER A 121 10.60 6.63 6.40
N GLU A 122 9.30 6.41 6.15
CA GLU A 122 8.80 5.11 5.68
C GLU A 122 9.03 4.92 4.19
N ILE A 123 8.79 5.99 3.39
CA ILE A 123 9.08 5.98 1.96
C ILE A 123 10.56 5.69 1.71
N ASP A 124 11.43 6.33 2.46
CA ASP A 124 12.89 6.13 2.41
C ASP A 124 13.31 4.66 2.61
N GLN A 125 12.53 3.92 3.38
CA GLN A 125 12.82 2.51 3.66
C GLN A 125 12.15 1.51 2.70
N MET A 126 11.21 1.93 1.84
CA MET A 126 10.44 0.98 1.02
C MET A 126 10.43 1.28 -0.48
N ALA A 127 10.67 2.53 -0.90
CA ALA A 127 10.55 2.92 -2.29
C ALA A 127 11.82 2.61 -3.08
N ASP A 128 11.67 2.21 -4.33
CA ASP A 128 12.76 2.15 -5.32
C ASP A 128 12.79 3.48 -6.10
N ASP A 129 11.62 3.99 -6.49
CA ASP A 129 11.43 5.26 -7.19
C ASP A 129 10.49 6.17 -6.39
N ILE A 130 10.66 7.48 -6.52
CA ILE A 130 9.88 8.48 -5.80
C ILE A 130 9.38 9.59 -6.73
N GLY A 131 8.16 10.05 -6.49
CA GLY A 131 7.59 11.26 -7.06
C GLY A 131 7.23 12.25 -5.96
N ILE A 132 7.75 13.47 -6.01
CA ILE A 132 7.40 14.55 -5.09
C ILE A 132 6.45 15.50 -5.80
N ILE A 133 5.26 15.67 -5.24
CA ILE A 133 4.21 16.54 -5.77
C ILE A 133 3.92 17.65 -4.75
N ALA A 134 3.98 18.91 -5.20
CA ALA A 134 3.60 20.05 -4.39
C ALA A 134 2.75 21.02 -5.22
N LYS A 135 1.69 21.59 -4.63
CA LYS A 135 0.79 22.56 -5.29
C LYS A 135 0.31 22.13 -6.68
N GLY A 136 0.08 20.81 -6.88
CA GLY A 136 -0.38 20.25 -8.15
C GLY A 136 0.70 20.10 -9.22
N ARG A 137 1.97 20.29 -8.90
CA ARG A 137 3.10 20.13 -9.81
C ARG A 137 4.02 19.01 -9.35
N MET A 138 4.62 18.28 -10.31
CA MET A 138 5.68 17.33 -10.06
C MET A 138 6.99 18.07 -9.85
N MET A 139 7.49 18.07 -8.61
CA MET A 139 8.74 18.73 -8.24
C MET A 139 9.96 17.85 -8.52
N PHE A 140 9.80 16.53 -8.34
CA PHE A 140 10.83 15.53 -8.62
C PHE A 140 10.17 14.23 -9.05
N GLN A 141 10.84 13.50 -9.96
CA GLN A 141 10.52 12.13 -10.32
C GLN A 141 11.81 11.40 -10.67
N GLY A 142 12.09 10.29 -9.99
CA GLY A 142 13.29 9.50 -10.25
C GLY A 142 13.52 8.43 -9.19
N SER A 143 14.68 7.77 -9.23
CA SER A 143 15.04 6.81 -8.20
C SER A 143 15.31 7.50 -6.86
N LEU A 144 15.03 6.80 -5.77
CA LEU A 144 15.33 7.28 -4.43
C LEU A 144 16.84 7.54 -4.26
N GLU A 145 17.67 6.71 -4.85
CA GLU A 145 19.14 6.90 -4.86
C GLU A 145 19.56 8.21 -5.54
N ALA A 146 18.96 8.54 -6.69
CA ALA A 146 19.23 9.82 -7.38
C ALA A 146 18.81 11.01 -6.52
N LEU A 147 17.70 10.93 -5.80
CA LEU A 147 17.25 11.98 -4.90
C LEU A 147 18.22 12.18 -3.73
N HIS A 148 18.70 11.11 -3.10
CA HIS A 148 19.71 11.18 -2.05
C HIS A 148 21.04 11.76 -2.54
N THR A 149 21.47 11.38 -3.74
CA THR A 149 22.69 11.92 -4.36
C THR A 149 22.58 13.43 -4.59
N MET A 150 21.41 13.89 -5.07
CA MET A 150 21.13 15.32 -5.27
C MET A 150 21.08 16.09 -3.94
N GLY A 151 20.64 15.44 -2.86
CA GLY A 151 20.52 16.04 -1.53
C GLY A 151 21.84 16.12 -0.74
N GLU A 152 22.97 15.63 -1.27
CA GLU A 152 24.30 15.75 -0.62
C GLU A 152 24.34 15.29 0.85
N GLY A 153 23.67 14.18 1.18
CA GLY A 153 23.65 13.62 2.53
C GLY A 153 22.57 14.20 3.46
N LYS A 154 21.66 15.01 2.92
CA LYS A 154 20.46 15.46 3.64
C LYS A 154 19.46 14.33 3.81
N SER A 155 18.62 14.43 4.83
CA SER A 155 17.47 13.55 5.00
C SER A 155 16.41 13.79 3.92
N LEU A 156 15.56 12.80 3.68
CA LEU A 156 14.46 12.94 2.72
C LEU A 156 13.50 14.09 3.09
N GLU A 157 13.32 14.34 4.39
CA GLU A 157 12.54 15.47 4.91
C GLU A 157 13.14 16.82 4.53
N GLU A 158 14.46 16.96 4.65
CA GLU A 158 15.17 18.20 4.29
C GLU A 158 15.09 18.45 2.78
N ILE A 159 15.31 17.42 1.96
CA ILE A 159 15.19 17.52 0.50
C ILE A 159 13.76 17.88 0.10
N PHE A 160 12.76 17.23 0.70
CA PHE A 160 11.36 17.55 0.45
C PHE A 160 11.03 19.01 0.77
N LEU A 161 11.48 19.51 1.91
CA LEU A 161 11.27 20.90 2.31
C LEU A 161 11.95 21.88 1.36
N GLU A 162 13.14 21.60 0.88
CA GLU A 162 13.84 22.47 -0.09
C GLU A 162 13.11 22.51 -1.43
N LEU A 163 12.70 21.35 -1.95
CA LEU A 163 11.96 21.28 -3.21
C LEU A 163 10.58 21.96 -3.14
N THR A 164 9.95 21.98 -1.96
CA THR A 164 8.61 22.53 -1.80
C THR A 164 8.58 23.98 -1.35
N LYS A 165 9.63 24.49 -0.66
CA LYS A 165 9.78 25.88 -0.21
C LYS A 165 10.15 26.88 -1.32
N GLY A 166 10.78 26.44 -2.39
CA GLY A 166 11.27 27.30 -3.48
C GLY A 166 10.19 28.09 -4.24
N GLU A 167 8.91 27.92 -3.92
CA GLU A 167 7.78 28.63 -4.54
C GLU A 167 7.06 29.64 -3.60
N GLU A 168 7.57 29.89 -2.40
CA GLU A 168 7.00 30.94 -1.52
C GLU A 168 7.54 32.35 -1.82
N SER A 169 8.37 32.51 -2.86
CA SER A 169 9.03 33.78 -3.20
C SER A 169 8.69 34.27 -4.62
N LEU A 170 7.40 34.22 -5.00
CA LEU A 170 6.90 34.95 -6.20
C LEU A 170 5.54 35.55 -5.94
#